data_abf763abe8910f4e648938e48a810fc4
#
_entry.id   abf763abe8910f4e648938e48a810fc4
#
_cell.length_a   1.000
_cell.length_b   1.000
_cell.length_c   1.000
_cell.angle_alpha   90.00
_cell.angle_beta   90.00
_cell.angle_gamma   90.00
#
_symmetry.space_group_name_H-M   'P 1'
#
loop_
_entity.id
_entity.type
_entity.pdbx_description
1 polymer ?
#
loop_
_entity_poly.entity_id
_entity_poly.type
_entity_poly.pdbx_seq_one_letter_code
_entity_poly.pdbx_strand_id
1 'polypeptide(L)'
;MAEISDGTPLEKSHWRCPKCWATQEKALRPPPEAVPAGTAICNACGAALPESDVYGGKYDAEASVAGPASAGKRNPFALVAVAVVASAMLYSGFHMARRSGPTPRITKSAPAPDFTLQSLEGNSMRLSDLRGKAVLLNFWATWCSPCKIEMPWFIELQNQYGAQGLQIVGVAMDESSKEDISKFAKDMGVNYPVLLGKEAVGEAYGGVPALPESFFIGRDGKIVDKIIGLKGKADIEDSIKKALGTQTGNSQASFEPQN
;
A
#
# COMPACT_ATOMS: atom_id res chain seq x y z
N MET A 1 -39.96 48.65 -17.76
CA MET A 1 -40.89 47.52 -17.91
C MET A 1 -40.25 46.54 -18.86
N ALA A 2 -39.72 45.46 -18.33
CA ALA A 2 -39.70 44.13 -18.91
C ALA A 2 -38.86 43.24 -17.95
N GLU A 3 -39.56 42.45 -17.16
CA GLU A 3 -39.02 41.33 -16.40
C GLU A 3 -38.57 40.24 -17.34
N ILE A 4 -37.44 39.60 -17.02
CA ILE A 4 -37.26 38.18 -17.35
C ILE A 4 -36.53 37.56 -16.18
N SER A 5 -37.33 36.92 -15.30
CA SER A 5 -36.91 35.84 -14.46
C SER A 5 -36.83 34.59 -15.31
N ASP A 6 -35.75 33.89 -15.32
CA ASP A 6 -35.80 32.43 -15.41
C ASP A 6 -34.54 31.83 -14.76
N GLY A 7 -34.69 31.43 -13.54
CA GLY A 7 -33.70 30.72 -12.76
C GLY A 7 -33.73 29.22 -13.04
N THR A 8 -33.15 28.79 -14.14
CA THR A 8 -32.81 27.38 -14.32
C THR A 8 -31.47 27.10 -13.62
N PRO A 9 -31.36 26.09 -12.76
CA PRO A 9 -30.09 25.69 -12.17
C PRO A 9 -29.19 25.19 -13.29
N LEU A 10 -28.02 25.83 -13.47
CA LEU A 10 -26.99 25.36 -14.37
C LEU A 10 -26.56 23.95 -13.93
N GLU A 11 -26.91 22.99 -14.74
CA GLU A 11 -26.51 21.60 -14.60
C GLU A 11 -24.98 21.54 -14.62
N LYS A 12 -24.34 21.13 -13.53
CA LYS A 12 -22.91 21.02 -13.37
C LYS A 12 -22.40 19.85 -14.23
N SER A 13 -22.00 20.12 -15.46
CA SER A 13 -21.43 19.10 -16.32
C SER A 13 -19.96 18.84 -15.93
N HIS A 14 -19.67 17.62 -15.51
CA HIS A 14 -18.32 17.17 -15.23
C HIS A 14 -17.73 16.49 -16.46
N TRP A 15 -16.47 16.76 -16.76
CA TRP A 15 -15.74 16.07 -17.83
C TRP A 15 -14.41 15.51 -17.29
N ARG A 16 -13.87 14.48 -17.96
CA ARG A 16 -12.58 13.86 -17.58
C ARG A 16 -11.52 14.20 -18.63
N CYS A 17 -10.35 14.62 -18.17
CA CYS A 17 -9.23 14.87 -19.05
C CYS A 17 -8.67 13.53 -19.59
N PRO A 18 -8.56 13.35 -20.94
CA PRO A 18 -8.06 12.11 -21.53
C PRO A 18 -6.58 11.87 -21.25
N LYS A 19 -5.80 12.89 -20.83
CA LYS A 19 -4.37 12.75 -20.54
C LYS A 19 -4.05 12.39 -19.10
N CYS A 20 -4.84 12.88 -18.12
CA CYS A 20 -4.55 12.65 -16.70
C CYS A 20 -5.73 12.05 -15.92
N TRP A 21 -6.85 11.79 -16.57
CA TRP A 21 -8.08 11.21 -16.00
C TRP A 21 -8.71 12.01 -14.84
N ALA A 22 -8.20 13.20 -14.54
CA ALA A 22 -8.79 14.06 -13.53
C ALA A 22 -10.18 14.53 -13.94
N THR A 23 -11.14 14.42 -13.02
CA THR A 23 -12.50 14.94 -13.20
C THR A 23 -12.50 16.44 -12.90
N GLN A 24 -13.06 17.26 -13.80
CA GLN A 24 -13.09 18.71 -13.66
C GLN A 24 -14.53 19.23 -13.69
N GLU A 25 -14.84 20.19 -12.82
CA GLU A 25 -16.04 21.00 -12.93
C GLU A 25 -15.81 22.08 -14.02
N LYS A 26 -16.83 22.29 -14.86
CA LYS A 26 -16.78 23.29 -15.90
C LYS A 26 -16.82 24.70 -15.32
N ALA A 27 -15.66 25.24 -14.96
CA ALA A 27 -15.54 26.66 -14.69
C ALA A 27 -15.03 27.34 -15.98
N LEU A 28 -15.86 28.19 -16.56
CA LEU A 28 -15.47 29.09 -17.65
C LEU A 28 -14.42 30.07 -17.14
N ARG A 29 -13.13 29.73 -17.22
CA ARG A 29 -12.06 30.75 -17.18
C ARG A 29 -11.73 31.14 -18.61
N PRO A 30 -11.66 32.42 -18.93
CA PRO A 30 -11.13 32.86 -20.21
C PRO A 30 -9.70 32.31 -20.33
N PRO A 31 -9.28 31.81 -21.52
CA PRO A 31 -7.93 31.37 -21.77
C PRO A 31 -6.94 32.52 -21.57
N PRO A 32 -5.72 32.30 -21.06
CA PRO A 32 -4.67 33.32 -21.15
C PRO A 32 -4.39 33.66 -22.62
N GLU A 33 -4.03 34.91 -22.89
CA GLU A 33 -3.90 35.52 -24.24
C GLU A 33 -3.00 34.78 -25.25
N ALA A 34 -2.39 33.67 -24.89
CA ALA A 34 -1.46 32.87 -25.69
C ALA A 34 -2.03 31.52 -26.20
N VAL A 35 -3.31 31.22 -26.02
CA VAL A 35 -3.89 29.93 -26.40
C VAL A 35 -4.76 30.12 -27.64
N PRO A 36 -4.60 29.31 -28.70
CA PRO A 36 -5.43 29.40 -29.91
C PRO A 36 -6.91 29.23 -29.58
N ALA A 37 -7.77 29.99 -30.28
CA ALA A 37 -9.21 29.87 -30.12
C ALA A 37 -9.66 28.42 -30.38
N GLY A 38 -10.55 27.88 -29.55
CA GLY A 38 -11.03 26.49 -29.63
C GLY A 38 -10.18 25.47 -28.86
N THR A 39 -9.34 25.95 -27.94
CA THR A 39 -8.52 25.07 -27.09
C THR A 39 -8.91 25.22 -25.60
N ALA A 40 -9.14 24.11 -24.93
CA ALA A 40 -9.37 24.06 -23.49
C ALA A 40 -8.12 23.55 -22.74
N ILE A 41 -7.82 24.12 -21.57
CA ILE A 41 -6.68 23.71 -20.77
C ILE A 41 -7.17 22.90 -19.55
N CYS A 42 -6.55 21.74 -19.33
CA CYS A 42 -6.79 20.93 -18.14
C CYS A 42 -6.12 21.58 -16.92
N ASN A 43 -6.89 21.94 -15.89
CA ASN A 43 -6.37 22.58 -14.67
C ASN A 43 -5.49 21.65 -13.81
N ALA A 44 -5.58 20.34 -14.01
CA ALA A 44 -4.80 19.35 -13.24
C ALA A 44 -3.43 19.06 -13.82
N CYS A 45 -3.30 19.01 -15.15
CA CYS A 45 -2.03 18.64 -15.80
C CYS A 45 -1.51 19.68 -16.82
N GLY A 46 -2.22 20.81 -17.03
CA GLY A 46 -1.83 21.86 -17.97
C GLY A 46 -1.94 21.49 -19.46
N ALA A 47 -2.49 20.32 -19.79
CA ALA A 47 -2.58 19.88 -21.18
C ALA A 47 -3.60 20.72 -21.96
N ALA A 48 -3.18 21.24 -23.13
CA ALA A 48 -4.07 21.85 -24.11
C ALA A 48 -4.80 20.76 -24.89
N LEU A 49 -6.12 20.84 -24.97
CA LEU A 49 -7.02 19.89 -25.63
C LEU A 49 -7.94 20.63 -26.59
N PRO A 50 -8.23 20.09 -27.78
CA PRO A 50 -9.21 20.69 -28.67
C PRO A 50 -10.59 20.73 -28.00
N GLU A 51 -11.33 21.79 -28.21
CA GLU A 51 -12.63 22.02 -27.61
C GLU A 51 -13.66 20.92 -27.99
N SER A 52 -13.47 20.29 -29.16
CA SER A 52 -14.24 19.11 -29.60
C SER A 52 -14.14 17.93 -28.65
N ASP A 53 -12.98 17.72 -28.00
CA ASP A 53 -12.73 16.60 -27.07
C ASP A 53 -13.30 16.86 -25.69
N VAL A 54 -13.61 18.13 -25.39
CA VAL A 54 -14.17 18.57 -24.10
C VAL A 54 -15.70 18.67 -24.17
N TYR A 55 -16.24 19.04 -25.32
CA TYR A 55 -17.67 19.32 -25.51
C TYR A 55 -18.37 18.42 -26.54
N GLY A 56 -17.61 17.60 -27.30
CA GLY A 56 -18.10 16.80 -28.42
C GLY A 56 -18.62 15.41 -28.04
N GLY A 57 -18.63 15.03 -26.80
CA GLY A 57 -19.22 13.76 -26.36
C GLY A 57 -20.73 13.81 -26.41
N LYS A 58 -21.35 13.67 -27.59
CA LYS A 58 -22.72 13.17 -27.69
C LYS A 58 -22.72 11.77 -27.13
N TYR A 59 -23.10 11.63 -25.90
CA TYR A 59 -23.56 10.35 -25.40
C TYR A 59 -24.93 10.12 -26.03
N ASP A 60 -24.95 9.46 -27.16
CA ASP A 60 -26.17 8.89 -27.71
C ASP A 60 -26.65 7.82 -26.76
N ALA A 61 -27.42 8.25 -25.77
CA ALA A 61 -28.19 7.38 -24.90
C ALA A 61 -29.42 6.87 -25.72
N GLU A 62 -29.16 6.20 -26.81
CA GLU A 62 -30.11 5.29 -27.42
C GLU A 62 -29.63 3.86 -27.20
N ALA A 63 -29.81 3.41 -25.96
CA ALA A 63 -29.94 1.98 -25.71
C ALA A 63 -31.16 1.52 -26.51
N SER A 64 -30.93 1.07 -27.74
CA SER A 64 -31.89 0.28 -28.51
C SER A 64 -32.40 -0.84 -27.62
N VAL A 65 -33.63 -0.69 -27.14
CA VAL A 65 -34.41 -1.81 -26.60
C VAL A 65 -34.53 -2.81 -27.75
N ALA A 66 -33.67 -3.80 -27.75
CA ALA A 66 -33.75 -4.94 -28.65
C ALA A 66 -35.09 -5.61 -28.40
N GLY A 67 -36.01 -5.53 -29.39
CA GLY A 67 -37.27 -6.24 -29.41
C GLY A 67 -37.06 -7.75 -29.26
N PRO A 68 -38.12 -8.51 -28.93
CA PRO A 68 -38.01 -9.93 -28.61
C PRO A 68 -37.41 -10.68 -29.78
N ALA A 69 -36.22 -11.28 -29.57
CA ALA A 69 -35.54 -12.10 -30.53
C ALA A 69 -36.45 -13.27 -30.94
N SER A 70 -36.69 -13.39 -32.26
CA SER A 70 -37.38 -14.52 -32.88
C SER A 70 -36.82 -15.83 -32.35
N ALA A 71 -37.66 -16.76 -32.00
CA ALA A 71 -37.36 -18.11 -31.54
C ALA A 71 -36.59 -18.89 -32.62
N GLY A 72 -35.29 -18.62 -32.79
CA GLY A 72 -34.38 -19.40 -33.57
C GLY A 72 -34.16 -20.76 -32.95
N LYS A 73 -34.15 -21.84 -33.76
CA LYS A 73 -33.90 -23.23 -33.35
C LYS A 73 -32.77 -23.29 -32.34
N ARG A 74 -33.08 -23.69 -31.09
CA ARG A 74 -32.08 -23.80 -29.99
C ARG A 74 -31.02 -24.83 -30.41
N ASN A 75 -29.85 -24.35 -30.77
CA ASN A 75 -28.72 -25.18 -31.14
C ASN A 75 -28.20 -25.87 -29.87
N PRO A 76 -28.30 -27.20 -29.72
CA PRO A 76 -27.93 -27.87 -28.47
C PRO A 76 -26.45 -27.67 -28.11
N PHE A 77 -25.60 -27.38 -29.10
CA PHE A 77 -24.19 -27.06 -28.87
C PHE A 77 -24.00 -25.70 -28.20
N ALA A 78 -24.89 -24.71 -28.42
CA ALA A 78 -24.81 -23.43 -27.78
C ALA A 78 -25.09 -23.51 -26.25
N LEU A 79 -26.02 -24.39 -25.85
CA LEU A 79 -26.31 -24.63 -24.44
C LEU A 79 -25.13 -25.32 -23.73
N VAL A 80 -24.49 -26.28 -24.41
CA VAL A 80 -23.29 -26.94 -23.87
C VAL A 80 -22.13 -25.93 -23.71
N ALA A 81 -21.90 -25.10 -24.72
CA ALA A 81 -20.86 -24.05 -24.66
C ALA A 81 -21.08 -23.05 -23.48
N VAL A 82 -22.34 -22.61 -23.30
CA VAL A 82 -22.71 -21.72 -22.17
C VAL A 82 -22.50 -22.44 -20.84
N ALA A 83 -22.88 -23.71 -20.72
CA ALA A 83 -22.69 -24.50 -19.50
C ALA A 83 -21.20 -24.70 -19.18
N VAL A 84 -20.35 -24.93 -20.16
CA VAL A 84 -18.89 -25.08 -19.99
C VAL A 84 -18.26 -23.77 -19.54
N VAL A 85 -18.64 -22.64 -20.17
CA VAL A 85 -18.14 -21.30 -19.78
C VAL A 85 -18.59 -20.94 -18.36
N ALA A 86 -19.87 -21.19 -18.04
CA ALA A 86 -20.40 -20.95 -16.69
C ALA A 86 -19.69 -21.82 -15.64
N SER A 87 -19.45 -23.09 -15.94
CA SER A 87 -18.70 -24.00 -15.05
C SER A 87 -17.25 -23.57 -14.87
N ALA A 88 -16.59 -23.10 -15.92
CA ALA A 88 -15.23 -22.58 -15.85
C ALA A 88 -15.16 -21.27 -15.03
N MET A 89 -16.15 -20.38 -15.17
CA MET A 89 -16.25 -19.16 -14.36
C MET A 89 -16.52 -19.46 -12.88
N LEU A 90 -17.43 -20.39 -12.58
CA LEU A 90 -17.70 -20.84 -11.22
C LEU A 90 -16.49 -21.53 -10.61
N TYR A 91 -15.79 -22.37 -11.36
CA TYR A 91 -14.56 -23.04 -10.92
C TYR A 91 -13.44 -22.02 -10.65
N SER A 92 -13.21 -21.07 -11.57
CA SER A 92 -12.20 -20.02 -11.38
C SER A 92 -12.56 -19.07 -10.21
N GLY A 93 -13.84 -18.68 -10.10
CA GLY A 93 -14.33 -17.88 -8.97
C GLY A 93 -14.18 -18.61 -7.63
N PHE A 94 -14.48 -19.92 -7.59
CA PHE A 94 -14.31 -20.73 -6.38
C PHE A 94 -12.83 -20.91 -6.01
N HIS A 95 -11.94 -21.08 -6.99
CA HIS A 95 -10.50 -21.14 -6.76
C HIS A 95 -9.90 -19.80 -6.32
N MET A 96 -10.38 -18.67 -6.90
CA MET A 96 -10.01 -17.34 -6.45
C MET A 96 -10.49 -17.06 -5.03
N ALA A 97 -11.76 -17.38 -4.70
CA ALA A 97 -12.31 -17.20 -3.36
C ALA A 97 -11.57 -18.03 -2.29
N ARG A 98 -11.07 -19.21 -2.64
CA ARG A 98 -10.24 -20.03 -1.73
C ARG A 98 -8.84 -19.43 -1.49
N ARG A 99 -8.32 -18.65 -2.46
CA ARG A 99 -7.02 -17.94 -2.30
C ARG A 99 -7.14 -16.64 -1.55
N SER A 100 -8.34 -16.03 -1.53
CA SER A 100 -8.64 -14.79 -0.80
C SER A 100 -9.17 -15.11 0.61
N GLY A 101 -8.42 -15.88 1.38
CA GLY A 101 -8.66 -15.99 2.83
C GLY A 101 -8.58 -14.59 3.46
N PRO A 102 -9.32 -14.32 4.56
CA PRO A 102 -9.19 -13.04 5.25
C PRO A 102 -7.71 -12.83 5.61
N THR A 103 -7.13 -11.72 5.16
CA THR A 103 -5.77 -11.34 5.54
C THR A 103 -5.67 -11.36 7.07
N PRO A 104 -4.69 -12.07 7.65
CA PRO A 104 -4.58 -12.16 9.09
C PRO A 104 -4.42 -10.75 9.66
N ARG A 105 -5.38 -10.37 10.52
CA ARG A 105 -5.32 -9.08 11.20
C ARG A 105 -4.27 -9.22 12.31
N ILE A 106 -3.05 -8.72 12.06
CA ILE A 106 -1.97 -8.72 13.04
C ILE A 106 -2.37 -7.79 14.19
N THR A 107 -2.58 -8.37 15.37
CA THR A 107 -2.89 -7.64 16.60
C THR A 107 -1.69 -7.63 17.53
N LYS A 108 -1.60 -6.61 18.38
CA LYS A 108 -0.61 -6.58 19.47
C LYS A 108 -0.81 -7.82 20.34
N SER A 109 0.29 -8.39 20.82
CA SER A 109 0.37 -9.64 21.59
C SER A 109 0.14 -10.94 20.79
N ALA A 110 -0.12 -10.85 19.46
CA ALA A 110 -0.14 -12.04 18.62
C ALA A 110 1.29 -12.56 18.37
N PRO A 111 1.47 -13.90 18.23
CA PRO A 111 2.75 -14.43 17.78
C PRO A 111 3.11 -13.85 16.41
N ALA A 112 4.36 -13.43 16.23
CA ALA A 112 4.86 -13.02 14.92
C ALA A 112 4.85 -14.22 13.96
N PRO A 113 4.29 -14.09 12.75
CA PRO A 113 4.35 -15.13 11.74
C PRO A 113 5.80 -15.55 11.47
N ASP A 114 6.07 -16.85 11.55
CA ASP A 114 7.41 -17.37 11.27
C ASP A 114 7.66 -17.41 9.76
N PHE A 115 8.89 -17.19 9.37
CA PHE A 115 9.32 -17.27 7.96
C PHE A 115 10.75 -17.75 7.86
N THR A 116 11.13 -18.20 6.67
CA THR A 116 12.53 -18.45 6.28
C THR A 116 12.80 -17.71 4.97
N LEU A 117 13.74 -16.77 5.00
CA LEU A 117 14.17 -15.97 3.86
C LEU A 117 15.68 -16.08 3.67
N GLN A 118 16.13 -15.83 2.43
CA GLN A 118 17.55 -15.70 2.12
C GLN A 118 18.07 -14.31 2.46
N SER A 119 19.25 -14.25 3.07
CA SER A 119 19.98 -13.00 3.25
C SER A 119 20.72 -12.58 1.99
N LEU A 120 21.21 -11.34 1.97
CA LEU A 120 22.07 -10.85 0.88
C LEU A 120 23.38 -11.65 0.76
N GLU A 121 23.86 -12.23 1.86
CA GLU A 121 25.05 -13.09 1.89
C GLU A 121 24.76 -14.52 1.38
N GLY A 122 23.50 -14.85 1.12
CA GLY A 122 23.07 -16.16 0.60
C GLY A 122 22.72 -17.18 1.68
N ASN A 123 22.82 -16.82 2.96
CA ASN A 123 22.41 -17.67 4.06
C ASN A 123 20.89 -17.63 4.26
N SER A 124 20.30 -18.72 4.72
CA SER A 124 18.91 -18.73 5.17
C SER A 124 18.80 -18.26 6.60
N MET A 125 17.87 -17.33 6.87
CA MET A 125 17.53 -16.87 8.20
C MET A 125 16.07 -17.17 8.48
N ARG A 126 15.79 -17.75 9.64
CA ARG A 126 14.44 -17.98 10.14
C ARG A 126 14.14 -17.04 11.30
N LEU A 127 12.93 -16.45 11.34
CA LEU A 127 12.58 -15.55 12.43
C LEU A 127 12.62 -16.25 13.81
N SER A 128 12.16 -17.49 13.89
CA SER A 128 12.17 -18.26 15.14
C SER A 128 13.58 -18.53 15.69
N ASP A 129 14.63 -18.45 14.89
CA ASP A 129 16.03 -18.57 15.36
C ASP A 129 16.47 -17.35 16.19
N LEU A 130 15.70 -16.27 16.15
CA LEU A 130 15.92 -15.05 16.93
C LEU A 130 15.16 -15.03 18.27
N ARG A 131 14.57 -16.15 18.68
CA ARG A 131 13.92 -16.24 19.98
C ARG A 131 14.88 -15.89 21.13
N GLY A 132 14.36 -15.17 22.13
CA GLY A 132 15.18 -14.61 23.21
C GLY A 132 15.78 -13.24 22.91
N LYS A 133 15.77 -12.80 21.65
CA LYS A 133 16.11 -11.43 21.26
C LYS A 133 14.83 -10.61 21.04
N ALA A 134 14.91 -9.32 21.29
CA ALA A 134 13.94 -8.36 20.74
C ALA A 134 14.24 -8.15 19.26
N VAL A 135 13.23 -8.16 18.40
CA VAL A 135 13.43 -8.01 16.96
C VAL A 135 12.67 -6.79 16.47
N LEU A 136 13.37 -5.90 15.72
CA LEU A 136 12.75 -4.93 14.83
C LEU A 136 12.79 -5.50 13.41
N LEU A 137 11.64 -5.94 12.91
CA LEU A 137 11.45 -6.43 11.56
C LEU A 137 10.91 -5.29 10.70
N ASN A 138 11.71 -4.81 9.75
CA ASN A 138 11.36 -3.68 8.89
C ASN A 138 11.22 -4.11 7.44
N PHE A 139 10.06 -3.83 6.85
CA PHE A 139 9.80 -4.00 5.42
C PHE A 139 10.11 -2.69 4.68
N TRP A 140 10.93 -2.76 3.65
CA TRP A 140 11.46 -1.60 2.95
C TRP A 140 11.76 -1.89 1.47
N ALA A 141 12.10 -0.86 0.67
CA ALA A 141 12.57 -1.00 -0.70
C ALA A 141 13.59 0.09 -1.06
N THR A 142 14.42 -0.15 -2.07
CA THR A 142 15.48 0.79 -2.51
C THR A 142 14.91 2.10 -3.05
N TRP A 143 13.74 2.06 -3.67
CA TRP A 143 13.03 3.22 -4.21
C TRP A 143 12.21 3.99 -3.15
N CYS A 144 12.07 3.45 -1.94
CA CYS A 144 11.27 4.04 -0.86
C CYS A 144 12.03 5.19 -0.18
N SER A 145 11.68 6.44 -0.51
CA SER A 145 12.35 7.62 0.08
C SER A 145 12.23 7.72 1.60
N PRO A 146 11.06 7.49 2.25
CA PRO A 146 10.98 7.49 3.71
C PRO A 146 11.79 6.36 4.36
N CYS A 147 11.96 5.21 3.71
CA CYS A 147 12.82 4.13 4.22
C CYS A 147 14.29 4.57 4.34
N LYS A 148 14.78 5.35 3.36
CA LYS A 148 16.14 5.90 3.38
C LYS A 148 16.39 6.86 4.55
N ILE A 149 15.35 7.54 5.02
CA ILE A 149 15.44 8.47 6.15
C ILE A 149 15.60 7.71 7.46
N GLU A 150 14.92 6.56 7.65
CA GLU A 150 15.00 5.82 8.92
C GLU A 150 16.20 4.86 9.01
N MET A 151 16.79 4.43 7.87
CA MET A 151 17.94 3.51 7.87
C MET A 151 19.12 3.98 8.72
N PRO A 152 19.57 5.24 8.67
CA PRO A 152 20.62 5.73 9.57
C PRO A 152 20.27 5.59 11.06
N TRP A 153 18.99 5.77 11.41
CA TRP A 153 18.52 5.58 12.79
C TRP A 153 18.58 4.11 13.20
N PHE A 154 18.22 3.20 12.30
CA PHE A 154 18.33 1.77 12.57
C PHE A 154 19.77 1.31 12.78
N ILE A 155 20.72 1.83 11.97
CA ILE A 155 22.14 1.57 12.14
C ILE A 155 22.62 1.98 13.54
N GLU A 156 22.24 3.19 13.96
CA GLU A 156 22.58 3.71 15.29
C GLU A 156 21.92 2.89 16.41
N LEU A 157 20.61 2.59 16.27
CA LEU A 157 19.85 1.81 17.26
C LEU A 157 20.36 0.37 17.35
N GLN A 158 20.79 -0.25 16.25
CA GLN A 158 21.43 -1.57 16.27
C GLN A 158 22.74 -1.54 17.07
N ASN A 159 23.56 -0.51 16.88
CA ASN A 159 24.79 -0.33 17.66
C ASN A 159 24.50 -0.11 19.15
N GLN A 160 23.50 0.72 19.45
CA GLN A 160 23.16 1.09 20.82
C GLN A 160 22.53 -0.05 21.61
N TYR A 161 21.62 -0.82 21.00
CA TYR A 161 20.80 -1.82 21.68
C TYR A 161 21.19 -3.28 21.35
N GLY A 162 22.08 -3.50 20.39
CA GLY A 162 22.49 -4.84 19.97
C GLY A 162 23.04 -5.68 21.14
N ALA A 163 23.92 -5.11 21.97
CA ALA A 163 24.45 -5.77 23.16
C ALA A 163 23.39 -6.06 24.23
N GLN A 164 22.27 -5.33 24.22
CA GLN A 164 21.13 -5.55 25.09
C GLN A 164 20.16 -6.60 24.55
N GLY A 165 20.47 -7.19 23.40
CA GLY A 165 19.70 -8.26 22.78
C GLY A 165 18.68 -7.77 21.73
N LEU A 166 18.85 -6.58 21.16
CA LEU A 166 18.13 -6.16 19.96
C LEU A 166 18.75 -6.80 18.70
N GLN A 167 17.91 -7.27 17.81
CA GLN A 167 18.28 -7.61 16.43
C GLN A 167 17.36 -6.87 15.47
N ILE A 168 17.90 -5.98 14.66
CA ILE A 168 17.17 -5.40 13.52
C ILE A 168 17.32 -6.34 12.33
N VAL A 169 16.23 -6.52 11.57
CA VAL A 169 16.18 -7.33 10.35
C VAL A 169 15.43 -6.54 9.29
N GLY A 170 16.10 -6.22 8.20
CA GLY A 170 15.47 -5.59 7.04
C GLY A 170 14.96 -6.65 6.07
N VAL A 171 13.72 -6.52 5.60
CA VAL A 171 13.14 -7.34 4.54
C VAL A 171 12.92 -6.46 3.33
N ALA A 172 13.74 -6.65 2.31
CA ALA A 172 13.65 -5.90 1.06
C ALA A 172 12.49 -6.44 0.20
N MET A 173 11.45 -5.64 0.06
CA MET A 173 10.26 -5.90 -0.79
C MET A 173 10.47 -5.30 -2.19
N ASP A 174 11.63 -5.50 -2.75
CA ASP A 174 12.11 -4.87 -3.98
C ASP A 174 12.15 -5.90 -5.10
N GLU A 175 11.80 -5.47 -6.31
CA GLU A 175 11.92 -6.28 -7.54
C GLU A 175 13.32 -6.16 -8.17
N SER A 176 14.20 -5.31 -7.60
CA SER A 176 15.57 -5.15 -8.05
C SER A 176 16.40 -6.41 -7.84
N SER A 177 17.52 -6.52 -8.56
CA SER A 177 18.41 -7.64 -8.39
C SER A 177 19.01 -7.70 -6.97
N LYS A 178 19.38 -8.89 -6.52
CA LYS A 178 20.07 -9.08 -5.24
C LYS A 178 21.33 -8.21 -5.14
N GLU A 179 22.05 -8.08 -6.25
CA GLU A 179 23.28 -7.30 -6.39
C GLU A 179 23.00 -5.81 -6.17
N ASP A 180 21.91 -5.28 -6.75
CA ASP A 180 21.53 -3.88 -6.59
C ASP A 180 21.10 -3.58 -5.15
N ILE A 181 20.30 -4.46 -4.54
CA ILE A 181 19.89 -4.34 -3.13
C ILE A 181 21.11 -4.41 -2.22
N SER A 182 22.06 -5.34 -2.50
CA SER A 182 23.31 -5.47 -1.72
C SER A 182 24.18 -4.23 -1.85
N LYS A 183 24.32 -3.70 -3.05
CA LYS A 183 25.06 -2.45 -3.28
C LYS A 183 24.42 -1.30 -2.51
N PHE A 184 23.10 -1.14 -2.61
CA PHE A 184 22.36 -0.11 -1.89
C PHE A 184 22.57 -0.22 -0.37
N ALA A 185 22.40 -1.42 0.21
CA ALA A 185 22.59 -1.64 1.64
C ALA A 185 24.02 -1.29 2.10
N LYS A 186 25.03 -1.62 1.31
CA LYS A 186 26.43 -1.25 1.57
C LYS A 186 26.64 0.25 1.49
N ASP A 187 26.14 0.91 0.45
CA ASP A 187 26.25 2.35 0.25
C ASP A 187 25.59 3.15 1.40
N MET A 188 24.49 2.61 1.96
CA MET A 188 23.80 3.14 3.14
C MET A 188 24.48 2.80 4.47
N GLY A 189 25.50 1.92 4.48
CA GLY A 189 26.22 1.50 5.69
C GLY A 189 25.41 0.59 6.61
N VAL A 190 24.44 -0.17 6.08
CA VAL A 190 23.58 -1.07 6.84
C VAL A 190 24.41 -2.12 7.59
N ASN A 191 24.25 -2.21 8.91
CA ASN A 191 25.00 -3.06 9.83
C ASN A 191 24.16 -4.19 10.46
N TYR A 192 23.01 -4.48 9.88
CA TYR A 192 22.06 -5.53 10.30
C TYR A 192 21.69 -6.41 9.10
N PRO A 193 21.22 -7.67 9.34
CA PRO A 193 20.81 -8.56 8.26
C PRO A 193 19.72 -7.96 7.36
N VAL A 194 19.95 -8.10 6.05
CA VAL A 194 18.94 -7.78 5.03
C VAL A 194 18.54 -9.07 4.33
N LEU A 195 17.25 -9.32 4.28
CA LEU A 195 16.65 -10.50 3.68
C LEU A 195 15.90 -10.13 2.41
N LEU A 196 15.92 -11.05 1.45
CA LEU A 196 15.14 -10.92 0.21
C LEU A 196 13.67 -11.27 0.51
N GLY A 197 12.80 -10.28 0.43
CA GLY A 197 11.38 -10.40 0.71
C GLY A 197 10.67 -11.31 -0.30
N LYS A 198 9.57 -11.89 0.17
CA LYS A 198 8.62 -12.64 -0.66
C LYS A 198 7.21 -12.17 -0.35
N GLU A 199 6.37 -12.09 -1.36
CA GLU A 199 4.97 -11.68 -1.24
C GLU A 199 4.24 -12.43 -0.12
N ALA A 200 4.40 -13.75 -0.06
CA ALA A 200 3.77 -14.58 0.97
C ALA A 200 4.16 -14.18 2.41
N VAL A 201 5.36 -13.64 2.62
CA VAL A 201 5.78 -13.12 3.93
C VAL A 201 5.10 -11.79 4.20
N GLY A 202 5.04 -10.89 3.22
CA GLY A 202 4.26 -9.65 3.32
C GLY A 202 2.78 -9.92 3.66
N GLU A 203 2.16 -10.89 2.98
CA GLU A 203 0.78 -11.30 3.25
C GLU A 203 0.58 -11.83 4.67
N ALA A 204 1.52 -12.66 5.17
CA ALA A 204 1.47 -13.17 6.53
C ALA A 204 1.52 -12.05 7.58
N TYR A 205 2.16 -10.93 7.26
CA TYR A 205 2.24 -9.73 8.10
C TYR A 205 1.12 -8.71 7.83
N GLY A 206 0.04 -9.12 7.13
CA GLY A 206 -1.15 -8.32 6.89
C GLY A 206 -1.14 -7.56 5.55
N GLY A 207 -0.27 -7.96 4.62
CA GLY A 207 -0.21 -7.46 3.24
C GLY A 207 0.75 -6.29 3.00
N VAL A 208 1.44 -5.78 4.03
CA VAL A 208 2.39 -4.64 3.96
C VAL A 208 1.87 -3.52 3.04
N PRO A 209 0.79 -2.82 3.42
CA PRO A 209 0.07 -1.90 2.53
C PRO A 209 0.87 -0.64 2.17
N ALA A 210 1.92 -0.35 2.93
CA ALA A 210 2.78 0.82 2.71
C ALA A 210 4.18 0.58 3.23
N LEU A 211 5.18 1.20 2.63
CA LEU A 211 6.57 1.18 3.08
C LEU A 211 6.99 2.57 3.62
N PRO A 212 7.83 2.61 4.65
CA PRO A 212 8.29 1.49 5.48
C PRO A 212 7.19 0.94 6.40
N GLU A 213 7.31 -0.33 6.77
CA GLU A 213 6.47 -0.92 7.80
C GLU A 213 7.34 -1.70 8.78
N SER A 214 7.22 -1.39 10.08
CA SER A 214 8.05 -1.95 11.12
C SER A 214 7.23 -2.69 12.16
N PHE A 215 7.61 -3.93 12.46
CA PHE A 215 7.07 -4.74 13.53
C PHE A 215 8.09 -4.89 14.64
N PHE A 216 7.68 -4.61 15.86
CA PHE A 216 8.50 -4.77 17.05
C PHE A 216 8.07 -6.05 17.75
N ILE A 217 8.99 -7.00 17.88
CA ILE A 217 8.72 -8.34 18.36
C ILE A 217 9.51 -8.54 19.67
N GLY A 218 8.82 -8.91 20.71
CA GLY A 218 9.41 -9.19 22.01
C GLY A 218 10.24 -10.46 22.01
N ARG A 219 11.03 -10.68 23.07
CA ARG A 219 11.88 -11.86 23.27
C ARG A 219 11.10 -13.18 23.25
N ASP A 220 9.80 -13.13 23.60
CA ASP A 220 8.87 -14.25 23.52
C ASP A 220 8.34 -14.51 22.11
N GLY A 221 8.72 -13.67 21.16
CA GLY A 221 8.31 -13.72 19.75
C GLY A 221 6.91 -13.23 19.49
N LYS A 222 6.32 -12.43 20.37
CA LYS A 222 5.04 -11.76 20.14
C LYS A 222 5.26 -10.34 19.65
N ILE A 223 4.35 -9.88 18.82
CA ILE A 223 4.36 -8.50 18.32
C ILE A 223 3.90 -7.58 19.46
N VAL A 224 4.79 -6.69 19.89
CA VAL A 224 4.51 -5.72 20.95
C VAL A 224 4.08 -4.37 20.41
N ASP A 225 4.56 -4.02 19.22
CA ASP A 225 4.17 -2.78 18.52
C ASP A 225 4.30 -2.90 16.99
N LYS A 226 3.66 -1.98 16.27
CA LYS A 226 3.68 -1.89 14.81
C LYS A 226 3.65 -0.42 14.39
N ILE A 227 4.50 -0.04 13.46
CA ILE A 227 4.55 1.29 12.85
C ILE A 227 4.40 1.15 11.34
N ILE A 228 3.50 1.93 10.75
CA ILE A 228 3.31 2.03 9.30
C ILE A 228 3.72 3.43 8.86
N GLY A 229 4.56 3.52 7.83
CA GLY A 229 5.13 4.77 7.35
C GLY A 229 6.22 5.31 8.27
N LEU A 230 6.85 6.40 7.83
CA LEU A 230 7.91 7.07 8.56
C LEU A 230 7.39 7.68 9.88
N LYS A 231 8.08 7.40 10.97
CA LYS A 231 7.86 7.98 12.29
C LYS A 231 9.16 8.59 12.81
N GLY A 232 9.06 9.37 13.88
CA GLY A 232 10.25 9.92 14.54
C GLY A 232 11.14 8.84 15.16
N LYS A 233 12.46 9.09 15.22
CA LYS A 233 13.41 8.17 15.85
C LYS A 233 13.03 7.81 17.28
N ALA A 234 12.50 8.77 18.04
CA ALA A 234 12.05 8.55 19.42
C ALA A 234 10.92 7.53 19.52
N ASP A 235 9.93 7.56 18.61
CA ASP A 235 8.81 6.60 18.59
C ASP A 235 9.31 5.18 18.31
N ILE A 236 10.28 5.06 17.39
CA ILE A 236 10.93 3.80 17.04
C ILE A 236 11.70 3.25 18.26
N GLU A 237 12.49 4.11 18.92
CA GLU A 237 13.29 3.76 20.09
C GLU A 237 12.39 3.32 21.26
N ASP A 238 11.28 3.99 21.50
CA ASP A 238 10.31 3.60 22.53
C ASP A 238 9.71 2.20 22.25
N SER A 239 9.43 1.91 20.98
CA SER A 239 8.92 0.59 20.60
C SER A 239 9.99 -0.51 20.73
N ILE A 240 11.27 -0.18 20.46
CA ILE A 240 12.42 -1.06 20.74
C ILE A 240 12.53 -1.36 22.24
N LYS A 241 12.43 -0.34 23.11
CA LYS A 241 12.48 -0.51 24.56
C LYS A 241 11.34 -1.40 25.06
N LYS A 242 10.13 -1.27 24.50
CA LYS A 242 9.02 -2.18 24.79
C LYS A 242 9.35 -3.63 24.39
N ALA A 243 9.95 -3.83 23.20
CA ALA A 243 10.34 -5.17 22.73
C ALA A 243 11.45 -5.79 23.56
N LEU A 244 12.40 -5.00 24.07
CA LEU A 244 13.42 -5.43 24.99
C LEU A 244 12.90 -5.81 26.37
N GLY A 245 11.66 -5.41 26.72
CA GLY A 245 11.08 -5.58 28.05
C GLY A 245 11.58 -4.56 29.08
N THR A 246 12.36 -3.56 28.63
CA THR A 246 12.75 -2.42 29.45
C THR A 246 11.61 -1.40 29.41
N GLN A 247 10.61 -1.57 30.27
CA GLN A 247 9.60 -0.53 30.46
C GLN A 247 10.31 0.71 30.99
N THR A 248 10.18 1.84 30.28
CA THR A 248 10.37 3.14 30.92
C THR A 248 9.37 3.21 32.05
N GLY A 249 9.86 3.02 33.28
CA GLY A 249 9.06 3.12 34.47
C GLY A 249 8.38 4.48 34.51
N ASN A 250 7.07 4.47 34.29
CA ASN A 250 6.24 5.52 34.79
C ASN A 250 6.18 5.28 36.31
N SER A 251 7.21 5.79 37.02
CA SER A 251 7.24 5.92 38.47
C SER A 251 6.19 6.97 38.85
N GLN A 252 4.92 6.60 38.78
CA GLN A 252 3.98 7.17 39.72
C GLN A 252 4.29 6.53 41.09
N ALA A 253 5.30 7.11 41.74
CA ALA A 253 5.42 6.95 43.16
C ALA A 253 4.09 7.40 43.77
N SER A 254 3.28 6.43 44.18
CA SER A 254 2.18 6.65 45.08
C SER A 254 2.81 7.21 46.38
N PHE A 255 2.73 8.54 46.48
CA PHE A 255 2.96 9.23 47.75
C PHE A 255 1.78 8.85 48.65
N GLU A 256 2.02 7.84 49.47
CA GLU A 256 1.14 7.47 50.58
C GLU A 256 1.49 8.37 51.76
N PRO A 257 0.62 9.29 52.21
CA PRO A 257 0.88 10.06 53.39
C PRO A 257 0.72 9.14 54.60
N GLN A 258 1.82 8.87 55.28
CA GLN A 258 1.76 8.26 56.63
C GLN A 258 1.22 9.32 57.59
N ASN A 259 0.11 8.97 58.22
CA ASN A 259 -0.55 9.71 59.29
C ASN A 259 -0.01 9.20 60.64
#